data_3a1b0d92b5ca0fe76d963326a2621560
#
_entry.id   3a1b0d92b5ca0fe76d963326a2621560
#
_cell.length_a   1.000
_cell.length_b   1.000
_cell.length_c   1.000
_cell.angle_alpha   90.00
_cell.angle_beta   90.00
_cell.angle_gamma   90.00
#
_symmetry.space_group_name_H-M   'P 1'
#
loop_
_entity.id
_entity.type
_entity.pdbx_description
1 polymer ?
#
loop_
_entity_poly.entity_id
_entity_poly.type
_entity_poly.pdbx_seq_one_letter_code
_entity_poly.pdbx_strand_id
1 'polypeptide(L)'
;MKTLVLGASGYIGQRLMEAMKATSWVVPIGGSRSRAAALPETGSDSILVDTLDAKALATALEGFDAVVNCVAGDARSISEGARVLAGAAIAAKCPRIIHLSTMSVYGPVEGLVTESSSLDPGLGWYGRAKCDAEAHIAEFVRQGGQAIILRPGCVFGPGSELWVGRVGRWLRTGRLGDLGVGGDGWSNLVNVDDVCQAIMAALQLPLSAGELTAFNLAAPDSPRWNDYFVDLAIALGATPVKRIGSSQLRLDSFIAGPPLKAAQRAMKYIGRSLALPDPIPPGLIRLWAQHIKLDAAPASRNLGIQWTPYGVSMQSCVNWLSGKDATDTHNLSKVICTR
;
A
#
# COMPACT_ATOMS: atom_id res chain seq x y z
N MET A 1 0.59 19.01 -16.40
CA MET A 1 1.68 18.05 -16.13
C MET A 1 1.24 16.66 -16.62
N LYS A 2 1.92 16.07 -17.59
CA LYS A 2 1.63 14.73 -18.11
C LYS A 2 2.32 13.70 -17.22
N THR A 3 1.55 12.83 -16.56
CA THR A 3 2.06 11.93 -15.52
C THR A 3 1.71 10.48 -15.80
N LEU A 4 2.72 9.60 -15.84
CA LEU A 4 2.53 8.15 -15.94
C LEU A 4 2.33 7.56 -14.53
N VAL A 5 1.27 6.79 -14.31
CA VAL A 5 1.03 6.07 -13.05
C VAL A 5 1.27 4.59 -13.25
N LEU A 6 2.42 4.08 -12.82
CA LEU A 6 2.73 2.65 -12.82
C LEU A 6 2.03 1.98 -11.63
N GLY A 7 1.38 0.83 -11.89
CA GLY A 7 0.53 0.19 -10.90
C GLY A 7 -0.87 0.82 -10.78
N ALA A 8 -1.34 1.48 -11.83
CA ALA A 8 -2.64 2.16 -11.90
C ALA A 8 -3.84 1.22 -11.60
N SER A 9 -3.72 -0.08 -11.84
CA SER A 9 -4.75 -1.08 -11.52
C SER A 9 -4.75 -1.57 -10.08
N GLY A 10 -3.77 -1.15 -9.27
CA GLY A 10 -3.70 -1.48 -7.83
C GLY A 10 -4.62 -0.60 -6.99
N TYR A 11 -4.79 -0.96 -5.71
CA TYR A 11 -5.67 -0.25 -4.77
C TYR A 11 -5.39 1.26 -4.70
N ILE A 12 -4.13 1.66 -4.46
CA ILE A 12 -3.76 3.08 -4.40
C ILE A 12 -3.78 3.70 -5.80
N GLY A 13 -3.31 2.96 -6.81
CA GLY A 13 -3.24 3.45 -8.19
C GLY A 13 -4.60 3.82 -8.76
N GLN A 14 -5.65 3.01 -8.54
CA GLN A 14 -7.01 3.30 -8.99
C GLN A 14 -7.56 4.58 -8.33
N ARG A 15 -7.42 4.70 -7.00
CA ARG A 15 -7.85 5.91 -6.27
C ARG A 15 -7.10 7.15 -6.72
N LEU A 16 -5.79 7.01 -6.97
CA LEU A 16 -4.96 8.10 -7.48
C LEU A 16 -5.41 8.54 -8.88
N MET A 17 -5.68 7.60 -9.78
CA MET A 17 -6.17 7.92 -11.13
C MET A 17 -7.50 8.66 -11.08
N GLU A 18 -8.42 8.28 -10.19
CA GLU A 18 -9.69 8.99 -9.96
C GLU A 18 -9.44 10.41 -9.43
N ALA A 19 -8.59 10.56 -8.40
CA ALA A 19 -8.27 11.85 -7.81
C ALA A 19 -7.59 12.80 -8.81
N MET A 20 -6.65 12.30 -9.62
CA MET A 20 -5.96 13.10 -10.64
C MET A 20 -6.91 13.60 -11.74
N LYS A 21 -7.85 12.75 -12.19
CA LYS A 21 -8.84 13.14 -13.20
C LYS A 21 -9.77 14.24 -12.74
N ALA A 22 -10.02 14.34 -11.45
CA ALA A 22 -10.84 15.41 -10.87
C ALA A 22 -10.15 16.78 -10.90
N THR A 23 -8.88 16.86 -11.37
CA THR A 23 -8.11 18.11 -11.42
C THR A 23 -7.74 18.47 -12.87
N SER A 24 -7.49 19.76 -13.14
CA SER A 24 -7.13 20.25 -14.47
C SER A 24 -5.62 20.39 -14.71
N TRP A 25 -4.79 20.34 -13.65
CA TRP A 25 -3.35 20.61 -13.75
C TRP A 25 -2.51 19.38 -14.10
N VAL A 26 -3.09 18.14 -13.96
CA VAL A 26 -2.43 16.89 -14.30
C VAL A 26 -3.22 16.11 -15.33
N VAL A 27 -2.52 15.48 -16.27
CA VAL A 27 -3.06 14.55 -17.25
C VAL A 27 -2.52 13.16 -16.90
N PRO A 28 -3.28 12.33 -16.15
CA PRO A 28 -2.83 11.02 -15.72
C PRO A 28 -2.98 9.99 -16.85
N ILE A 29 -1.94 9.19 -17.06
CA ILE A 29 -1.93 8.03 -17.94
C ILE A 29 -1.62 6.79 -17.11
N GLY A 30 -2.49 5.78 -17.16
CA GLY A 30 -2.29 4.55 -16.39
C GLY A 30 -1.37 3.58 -17.11
N GLY A 31 -0.33 3.08 -16.43
CA GLY A 31 0.54 2.01 -16.89
C GLY A 31 0.13 0.65 -16.32
N SER A 32 -0.15 -0.34 -17.16
CA SER A 32 -0.48 -1.70 -16.72
C SER A 32 0.17 -2.78 -17.59
N ARG A 33 0.39 -3.98 -17.02
CA ARG A 33 1.02 -5.12 -17.69
C ARG A 33 0.10 -5.90 -18.63
N SER A 34 -1.21 -5.74 -18.50
CA SER A 34 -2.17 -6.46 -19.33
C SER A 34 -3.40 -5.60 -19.62
N ARG A 35 -4.06 -5.85 -20.77
CA ARG A 35 -5.32 -5.20 -21.11
C ARG A 35 -6.45 -5.56 -20.14
N ALA A 36 -6.44 -6.74 -19.55
CA ALA A 36 -7.43 -7.15 -18.55
C ALA A 36 -7.28 -6.41 -17.22
N ALA A 37 -6.08 -5.86 -16.94
CA ALA A 37 -5.81 -4.99 -15.80
C ALA A 37 -5.93 -3.50 -16.15
N ALA A 38 -6.15 -3.15 -17.42
CA ALA A 38 -6.49 -1.79 -17.80
C ALA A 38 -7.84 -1.44 -17.17
N LEU A 39 -7.91 -0.22 -16.61
CA LEU A 39 -9.09 0.27 -15.89
C LEU A 39 -10.34 0.11 -16.75
N PRO A 40 -11.35 -0.70 -16.36
CA PRO A 40 -12.58 -0.79 -17.08
C PRO A 40 -13.35 0.54 -16.92
N GLU A 41 -13.86 1.08 -18.01
CA GLU A 41 -14.91 2.10 -18.06
C GLU A 41 -14.59 3.55 -17.67
N THR A 42 -13.37 3.91 -17.31
CA THR A 42 -13.13 5.30 -16.84
C THR A 42 -12.66 6.27 -17.93
N GLY A 43 -12.65 5.90 -19.22
CA GLY A 43 -12.23 6.81 -20.30
C GLY A 43 -10.81 7.36 -20.13
N SER A 44 -9.96 6.68 -19.34
CA SER A 44 -8.58 7.09 -19.13
C SER A 44 -7.69 6.51 -20.20
N ASP A 45 -6.82 7.35 -20.72
CA ASP A 45 -5.70 6.86 -21.49
C ASP A 45 -4.88 5.88 -20.65
N SER A 46 -4.67 4.69 -21.20
CA SER A 46 -3.83 3.67 -20.56
C SER A 46 -2.83 3.13 -21.56
N ILE A 47 -1.63 2.86 -21.10
CA ILE A 47 -0.59 2.23 -21.91
C ILE A 47 -0.24 0.85 -21.34
N LEU A 48 0.03 -0.07 -22.28
CA LEU A 48 0.52 -1.39 -21.90
C LEU A 48 2.03 -1.32 -21.73
N VAL A 49 2.50 -1.50 -20.50
CA VAL A 49 3.92 -1.45 -20.18
C VAL A 49 4.27 -2.43 -19.06
N ASP A 50 5.31 -3.24 -19.29
CA ASP A 50 5.93 -4.04 -18.23
C ASP A 50 7.08 -3.24 -17.60
N THR A 51 7.03 -3.04 -16.31
CA THR A 51 8.08 -2.33 -15.56
C THR A 51 9.42 -3.07 -15.53
N LEU A 52 9.47 -4.31 -16.00
CA LEU A 52 10.70 -5.08 -16.16
C LEU A 52 11.30 -5.00 -17.58
N ASP A 53 10.59 -4.39 -18.53
CA ASP A 53 11.08 -4.15 -19.90
C ASP A 53 11.64 -2.72 -20.01
N ALA A 54 12.97 -2.60 -19.95
CA ALA A 54 13.66 -1.31 -19.95
C ALA A 54 13.39 -0.49 -21.23
N LYS A 55 13.35 -1.16 -22.41
CA LYS A 55 13.14 -0.48 -23.68
C LYS A 55 11.69 0.02 -23.81
N ALA A 56 10.73 -0.86 -23.50
CA ALA A 56 9.33 -0.50 -23.53
C ALA A 56 9.02 0.63 -22.55
N LEU A 57 9.60 0.58 -21.33
CA LEU A 57 9.37 1.61 -20.31
C LEU A 57 10.02 2.94 -20.69
N ALA A 58 11.25 2.94 -21.27
CA ALA A 58 11.89 4.16 -21.75
C ALA A 58 11.06 4.84 -22.85
N THR A 59 10.62 4.09 -23.86
CA THR A 59 9.73 4.60 -24.90
C THR A 59 8.40 5.11 -24.33
N ALA A 60 7.83 4.37 -23.36
CA ALA A 60 6.58 4.78 -22.70
C ALA A 60 6.71 6.09 -21.90
N LEU A 61 7.90 6.43 -21.39
CA LEU A 61 8.16 7.64 -20.62
C LEU A 61 8.51 8.87 -21.48
N GLU A 62 8.67 8.72 -22.79
CA GLU A 62 8.98 9.84 -23.67
C GLU A 62 7.87 10.92 -23.63
N GLY A 63 8.27 12.16 -23.34
CA GLY A 63 7.37 13.31 -23.25
C GLY A 63 6.46 13.32 -21.99
N PHE A 64 6.81 12.56 -20.96
CA PHE A 64 6.19 12.69 -19.65
C PHE A 64 6.98 13.64 -18.75
N ASP A 65 6.26 14.44 -17.97
CA ASP A 65 6.83 15.37 -16.99
C ASP A 65 7.19 14.66 -15.67
N ALA A 66 6.47 13.59 -15.35
CA ALA A 66 6.68 12.82 -14.13
C ALA A 66 6.17 11.39 -14.27
N VAL A 67 6.67 10.50 -13.39
CA VAL A 67 6.15 9.17 -13.19
C VAL A 67 5.87 8.91 -11.71
N VAL A 68 4.71 8.32 -11.41
CA VAL A 68 4.35 7.85 -10.07
C VAL A 68 4.47 6.33 -10.06
N ASN A 69 5.33 5.80 -9.18
CA ASN A 69 5.54 4.37 -9.03
C ASN A 69 4.78 3.80 -7.83
N CYS A 70 3.57 3.30 -8.08
CA CYS A 70 2.73 2.57 -7.12
C CYS A 70 2.87 1.05 -7.25
N VAL A 71 3.90 0.55 -7.92
CA VAL A 71 4.08 -0.89 -8.15
C VAL A 71 4.29 -1.62 -6.83
N ALA A 72 3.46 -2.64 -6.63
CA ALA A 72 3.55 -3.63 -5.57
C ALA A 72 3.54 -5.04 -6.22
N GLY A 73 3.75 -6.08 -5.45
CA GLY A 73 3.74 -7.45 -5.93
C GLY A 73 4.88 -8.27 -5.31
N ASP A 74 5.61 -9.02 -6.14
CA ASP A 74 6.76 -9.79 -5.67
C ASP A 74 8.04 -8.93 -5.57
N ALA A 75 9.08 -9.49 -4.92
CA ALA A 75 10.34 -8.79 -4.68
C ALA A 75 11.00 -8.29 -5.98
N ARG A 76 10.92 -9.08 -7.06
CA ARG A 76 11.50 -8.72 -8.36
C ARG A 76 10.76 -7.54 -8.98
N SER A 77 9.45 -7.57 -8.99
CA SER A 77 8.63 -6.46 -9.52
C SER A 77 8.88 -5.14 -8.77
N ILE A 78 9.16 -5.20 -7.47
CA ILE A 78 9.43 -4.03 -6.63
C ILE A 78 10.85 -3.52 -6.84
N SER A 79 11.87 -4.35 -6.59
CA SER A 79 13.28 -3.94 -6.61
C SER A 79 13.79 -3.74 -8.04
N GLU A 80 13.72 -4.79 -8.88
CA GLU A 80 14.19 -4.72 -10.26
C GLU A 80 13.34 -3.77 -11.11
N GLY A 81 12.02 -3.71 -10.88
CA GLY A 81 11.14 -2.73 -11.52
C GLY A 81 11.54 -1.29 -11.23
N ALA A 82 11.97 -0.98 -10.00
CA ALA A 82 12.47 0.35 -9.64
C ALA A 82 13.83 0.64 -10.31
N ARG A 83 14.72 -0.36 -10.42
CA ARG A 83 15.99 -0.23 -11.14
C ARG A 83 15.77 0.10 -12.63
N VAL A 84 14.89 -0.67 -13.26
CA VAL A 84 14.52 -0.45 -14.67
C VAL A 84 13.88 0.91 -14.86
N LEU A 85 12.98 1.32 -13.95
CA LEU A 85 12.34 2.63 -13.99
C LEU A 85 13.36 3.76 -13.90
N ALA A 86 14.32 3.69 -12.99
CA ALA A 86 15.39 4.70 -12.84
C ALA A 86 16.16 4.88 -14.17
N GLY A 87 16.61 3.80 -14.78
CA GLY A 87 17.30 3.85 -16.07
C GLY A 87 16.43 4.33 -17.23
N ALA A 88 15.18 3.91 -17.28
CA ALA A 88 14.23 4.32 -18.30
C ALA A 88 13.88 5.82 -18.20
N ALA A 89 13.72 6.34 -16.98
CA ALA A 89 13.46 7.76 -16.75
C ALA A 89 14.63 8.65 -17.20
N ILE A 90 15.89 8.22 -16.95
CA ILE A 90 17.07 8.89 -17.47
C ILE A 90 17.07 8.88 -18.99
N ALA A 91 16.91 7.72 -19.63
CA ALA A 91 16.91 7.58 -21.07
C ALA A 91 15.84 8.40 -21.76
N ALA A 92 14.64 8.46 -21.19
CA ALA A 92 13.50 9.24 -21.67
C ALA A 92 13.56 10.73 -21.28
N LYS A 93 14.54 11.15 -20.49
CA LYS A 93 14.63 12.50 -19.91
C LYS A 93 13.38 12.89 -19.10
N CYS A 94 12.71 11.92 -18.47
CA CYS A 94 11.63 12.16 -17.53
C CYS A 94 12.20 12.66 -16.21
N PRO A 95 11.98 13.94 -15.82
CA PRO A 95 12.77 14.58 -14.77
C PRO A 95 12.41 14.15 -13.36
N ARG A 96 11.19 13.59 -13.14
CA ARG A 96 10.65 13.41 -11.79
C ARG A 96 10.05 12.04 -11.55
N ILE A 97 10.43 11.43 -10.42
CA ILE A 97 9.84 10.17 -9.90
C ILE A 97 9.21 10.42 -8.54
N ILE A 98 7.93 10.07 -8.37
CA ILE A 98 7.30 9.91 -7.07
C ILE A 98 7.24 8.41 -6.79
N HIS A 99 7.96 7.95 -5.76
CA HIS A 99 8.05 6.52 -5.44
C HIS A 99 7.29 6.18 -4.16
N LEU A 100 6.31 5.27 -4.27
CA LEU A 100 5.58 4.77 -3.12
C LEU A 100 6.37 3.62 -2.48
N SER A 101 7.02 3.92 -1.36
CA SER A 101 7.73 2.99 -0.48
C SER A 101 6.80 2.46 0.63
N THR A 102 7.30 2.28 1.84
CA THR A 102 6.58 1.73 3.00
C THR A 102 7.33 2.00 4.30
N MET A 103 6.63 2.05 5.43
CA MET A 103 7.29 2.05 6.75
C MET A 103 8.13 0.78 7.03
N SER A 104 7.89 -0.32 6.32
CA SER A 104 8.64 -1.58 6.51
C SER A 104 10.13 -1.46 6.17
N VAL A 105 10.57 -0.38 5.53
CA VAL A 105 11.99 -0.11 5.25
C VAL A 105 12.79 0.22 6.51
N TYR A 106 12.12 0.61 7.59
CA TYR A 106 12.78 0.91 8.87
C TYR A 106 13.12 -0.34 9.68
N GLY A 107 12.60 -1.50 9.31
CA GLY A 107 12.91 -2.75 9.99
C GLY A 107 12.27 -2.88 11.39
N PRO A 108 12.94 -3.60 12.32
CA PRO A 108 12.39 -3.89 13.66
C PRO A 108 12.61 -2.76 14.67
N VAL A 109 12.73 -1.50 14.23
CA VAL A 109 12.93 -0.35 15.09
C VAL A 109 11.67 -0.07 15.94
N GLU A 110 11.87 0.49 17.13
CA GLU A 110 10.80 0.93 18.02
C GLU A 110 10.94 2.42 18.36
N GLY A 111 9.85 3.01 18.82
CA GLY A 111 9.76 4.43 19.15
C GLY A 111 9.35 5.31 17.99
N LEU A 112 9.62 6.62 18.10
CA LEU A 112 9.33 7.60 17.08
C LEU A 112 10.36 7.50 15.95
N VAL A 113 9.90 7.34 14.72
CA VAL A 113 10.72 7.16 13.53
C VAL A 113 10.50 8.31 12.56
N THR A 114 11.58 8.96 12.20
CA THR A 114 11.63 10.06 11.22
C THR A 114 12.19 9.58 9.88
N GLU A 115 12.12 10.42 8.86
CA GLU A 115 12.66 10.13 7.54
C GLU A 115 14.19 9.95 7.53
N SER A 116 14.88 10.53 8.52
CA SER A 116 16.33 10.39 8.72
C SER A 116 16.73 9.12 9.45
N SER A 117 15.78 8.36 9.99
CA SER A 117 16.07 7.08 10.65
C SER A 117 16.67 6.08 9.67
N SER A 118 17.62 5.28 10.14
CA SER A 118 18.29 4.27 9.33
C SER A 118 17.31 3.26 8.74
N LEU A 119 17.53 2.88 7.50
CA LEU A 119 16.78 1.80 6.85
C LEU A 119 17.38 0.45 7.24
N ASP A 120 16.51 -0.51 7.57
CA ASP A 120 16.90 -1.88 7.91
C ASP A 120 16.05 -2.90 7.13
N PRO A 121 16.63 -3.62 6.16
CA PRO A 121 15.92 -4.62 5.39
C PRO A 121 15.61 -5.92 6.16
N GLY A 122 15.83 -5.97 7.49
CA GLY A 122 15.77 -7.18 8.32
C GLY A 122 14.39 -7.80 8.51
N LEU A 123 13.28 -7.07 8.28
CA LEU A 123 11.91 -7.56 8.50
C LEU A 123 11.34 -8.50 7.43
N GLY A 124 12.13 -8.94 6.49
CA GLY A 124 11.72 -9.91 5.48
C GLY A 124 11.82 -9.38 4.05
N TRP A 125 11.33 -10.17 3.11
CA TRP A 125 11.52 -9.92 1.68
C TRP A 125 10.93 -8.59 1.20
N TYR A 126 9.77 -8.19 1.74
CA TYR A 126 9.07 -6.97 1.29
C TYR A 126 9.81 -5.70 1.69
N GLY A 127 10.20 -5.58 2.97
CA GLY A 127 11.03 -4.45 3.45
C GLY A 127 12.34 -4.36 2.68
N ARG A 128 13.02 -5.49 2.46
CA ARG A 128 14.25 -5.57 1.68
C ARG A 128 14.05 -5.07 0.25
N ALA A 129 13.04 -5.59 -0.46
CA ALA A 129 12.76 -5.17 -1.83
C ALA A 129 12.44 -3.67 -1.94
N LYS A 130 11.78 -3.09 -0.94
CA LYS A 130 11.51 -1.64 -0.90
C LYS A 130 12.77 -0.83 -0.56
N CYS A 131 13.65 -1.31 0.32
CA CYS A 131 14.97 -0.68 0.55
C CYS A 131 15.80 -0.66 -0.73
N ASP A 132 15.87 -1.81 -1.44
CA ASP A 132 16.57 -1.89 -2.73
C ASP A 132 15.97 -0.92 -3.76
N ALA A 133 14.63 -0.83 -3.81
CA ALA A 133 13.94 0.10 -4.69
C ALA A 133 14.29 1.57 -4.38
N GLU A 134 14.30 1.97 -3.11
CA GLU A 134 14.72 3.32 -2.71
C GLU A 134 16.17 3.61 -3.11
N ALA A 135 17.08 2.62 -3.00
CA ALA A 135 18.47 2.78 -3.43
C ALA A 135 18.58 3.02 -4.94
N HIS A 136 17.77 2.35 -5.76
CA HIS A 136 17.72 2.60 -7.21
C HIS A 136 17.14 3.97 -7.56
N ILE A 137 16.15 4.45 -6.81
CA ILE A 137 15.63 5.81 -6.98
C ILE A 137 16.66 6.85 -6.57
N ALA A 138 17.42 6.61 -5.50
CA ALA A 138 18.53 7.49 -5.11
C ALA A 138 19.62 7.55 -6.18
N GLU A 139 19.88 6.46 -6.91
CA GLU A 139 20.81 6.46 -8.05
C GLU A 139 20.31 7.34 -9.20
N PHE A 140 19.01 7.29 -9.54
CA PHE A 140 18.39 8.19 -10.51
C PHE A 140 18.62 9.66 -10.14
N VAL A 141 18.48 9.99 -8.85
CA VAL A 141 18.70 11.37 -8.35
C VAL A 141 20.16 11.79 -8.46
N ARG A 142 21.12 10.89 -8.15
CA ARG A 142 22.56 11.18 -8.32
C ARG A 142 22.94 11.50 -9.78
N GLN A 143 22.15 11.04 -10.74
CA GLN A 143 22.30 11.33 -12.17
C GLN A 143 21.51 12.58 -12.62
N GLY A 144 21.07 13.42 -11.68
CA GLY A 144 20.39 14.70 -11.94
C GLY A 144 18.87 14.64 -11.96
N GLY A 145 18.26 13.48 -11.72
CA GLY A 145 16.80 13.36 -11.58
C GLY A 145 16.28 13.99 -10.28
N GLN A 146 14.97 14.12 -10.17
CA GLN A 146 14.27 14.59 -8.98
C GLN A 146 13.40 13.47 -8.43
N ALA A 147 13.44 13.18 -7.15
CA ALA A 147 12.56 12.16 -6.60
C ALA A 147 11.98 12.52 -5.22
N ILE A 148 10.74 12.08 -5.00
CA ILE A 148 10.12 12.07 -3.69
C ILE A 148 9.75 10.62 -3.35
N ILE A 149 10.19 10.16 -2.19
CA ILE A 149 9.88 8.86 -1.63
C ILE A 149 8.81 9.03 -0.56
N LEU A 150 7.67 8.39 -0.74
CA LEU A 150 6.59 8.36 0.24
C LEU A 150 6.61 7.03 0.98
N ARG A 151 6.73 7.06 2.31
CA ARG A 151 6.79 5.88 3.19
C ARG A 151 5.51 5.76 4.01
N PRO A 152 4.41 5.28 3.43
CA PRO A 152 3.17 5.11 4.17
C PRO A 152 3.29 4.00 5.21
N GLY A 153 2.54 4.17 6.31
CA GLY A 153 2.19 3.13 7.24
C GLY A 153 1.19 2.15 6.61
N CYS A 154 0.17 1.75 7.35
CA CYS A 154 -0.85 0.82 6.89
C CYS A 154 -1.95 1.57 6.15
N VAL A 155 -1.95 1.51 4.82
CA VAL A 155 -2.93 2.23 3.98
C VAL A 155 -4.28 1.55 4.03
N PHE A 156 -5.24 2.17 4.71
CA PHE A 156 -6.60 1.66 4.87
C PHE A 156 -7.63 2.59 4.21
N GLY A 157 -8.89 2.18 4.20
CA GLY A 157 -9.97 2.93 3.56
C GLY A 157 -10.88 1.98 2.76
N PRO A 158 -11.94 2.50 2.12
CA PRO A 158 -12.80 1.72 1.25
C PRO A 158 -11.99 1.02 0.15
N GLY A 159 -12.21 -0.29 -0.04
CA GLY A 159 -11.45 -1.10 -1.00
C GLY A 159 -10.16 -1.73 -0.45
N SER A 160 -9.72 -1.40 0.76
CA SER A 160 -8.53 -1.99 1.38
C SER A 160 -8.79 -3.44 1.81
N GLU A 161 -8.49 -4.38 0.93
CA GLU A 161 -8.66 -5.80 1.22
C GLU A 161 -7.73 -6.28 2.35
N LEU A 162 -6.49 -5.76 2.40
CA LEU A 162 -5.50 -6.19 3.38
C LEU A 162 -5.85 -5.73 4.80
N TRP A 163 -6.17 -4.44 4.96
CA TRP A 163 -6.31 -3.83 6.29
C TRP A 163 -7.76 -3.71 6.74
N VAL A 164 -8.74 -3.82 5.85
CA VAL A 164 -10.17 -3.70 6.17
C VAL A 164 -10.91 -5.01 5.86
N GLY A 165 -10.91 -5.48 4.63
CA GLY A 165 -11.69 -6.65 4.22
C GLY A 165 -11.29 -7.92 4.98
N ARG A 166 -10.00 -8.24 4.97
CA ARG A 166 -9.45 -9.42 5.64
C ARG A 166 -9.56 -9.33 7.17
N VAL A 167 -9.25 -8.16 7.73
CA VAL A 167 -9.39 -7.92 9.18
C VAL A 167 -10.84 -8.08 9.61
N GLY A 168 -11.80 -7.51 8.87
CA GLY A 168 -13.23 -7.68 9.14
C GLY A 168 -13.68 -9.15 9.13
N ARG A 169 -13.19 -9.96 8.17
CA ARG A 169 -13.50 -11.39 8.15
C ARG A 169 -12.93 -12.17 9.35
N TRP A 170 -11.70 -11.84 9.77
CA TRP A 170 -11.11 -12.45 10.96
C TRP A 170 -11.87 -12.09 12.25
N LEU A 171 -12.32 -10.83 12.38
CA LEU A 171 -13.13 -10.38 13.51
C LEU A 171 -14.49 -11.08 13.54
N ARG A 172 -15.22 -11.12 12.43
CA ARG A 172 -16.52 -11.79 12.33
C ARG A 172 -16.44 -13.30 12.64
N THR A 173 -15.33 -13.94 12.29
CA THR A 173 -15.13 -15.37 12.59
C THR A 173 -14.50 -15.62 13.97
N GLY A 174 -14.26 -14.59 14.77
CA GLY A 174 -13.65 -14.69 16.09
C GLY A 174 -12.22 -15.23 16.11
N ARG A 175 -11.50 -15.10 14.97
CA ARG A 175 -10.07 -15.46 14.85
C ARG A 175 -9.14 -14.30 15.18
N LEU A 176 -9.68 -13.07 15.18
CA LEU A 176 -9.02 -11.86 15.62
C LEU A 176 -9.90 -11.13 16.63
N GLY A 177 -9.31 -10.32 17.48
CA GLY A 177 -9.96 -9.54 18.52
C GLY A 177 -8.92 -8.76 19.32
N ASP A 178 -9.11 -8.63 20.62
CA ASP A 178 -8.10 -8.05 21.52
C ASP A 178 -6.93 -9.04 21.71
N LEU A 179 -5.73 -8.64 21.34
CA LEU A 179 -4.51 -9.45 21.39
C LEU A 179 -3.69 -9.19 22.68
N GLY A 180 -4.13 -8.28 23.55
CA GLY A 180 -3.35 -7.81 24.67
C GLY A 180 -2.03 -7.20 24.24
N VAL A 181 -0.95 -7.50 24.96
CA VAL A 181 0.39 -6.97 24.64
C VAL A 181 0.82 -7.27 23.20
N GLY A 182 0.26 -8.31 22.56
CA GLY A 182 0.54 -8.66 21.17
C GLY A 182 -0.09 -7.71 20.14
N GLY A 183 -0.99 -6.82 20.56
CA GLY A 183 -1.64 -5.82 19.72
C GLY A 183 -1.42 -4.38 20.21
N ASP A 184 -0.47 -4.15 21.08
CA ASP A 184 -0.18 -2.81 21.64
C ASP A 184 0.72 -1.96 20.73
N GLY A 185 1.19 -2.50 19.61
CA GLY A 185 1.95 -1.75 18.62
C GLY A 185 1.11 -0.63 17.98
N TRP A 186 1.78 0.39 17.45
CA TRP A 186 1.12 1.45 16.68
C TRP A 186 0.72 0.94 15.30
N SER A 187 -0.52 1.20 14.91
CA SER A 187 -1.02 0.76 13.60
C SER A 187 -0.48 1.61 12.44
N ASN A 188 -0.11 2.85 12.70
CA ASN A 188 0.28 3.83 11.68
C ASN A 188 -0.69 3.84 10.50
N LEU A 189 -1.99 3.75 10.78
CA LEU A 189 -3.02 3.79 9.74
C LEU A 189 -3.00 5.14 9.03
N VAL A 190 -3.18 5.09 7.72
CA VAL A 190 -3.31 6.28 6.87
C VAL A 190 -4.41 6.03 5.84
N ASN A 191 -5.31 7.00 5.66
CA ASN A 191 -6.37 6.89 4.67
C ASN A 191 -5.78 6.86 3.25
N VAL A 192 -6.32 6.04 2.36
CA VAL A 192 -5.87 5.94 0.97
C VAL A 192 -5.99 7.26 0.23
N ASP A 193 -7.02 8.06 0.53
CA ASP A 193 -7.21 9.36 -0.11
C ASP A 193 -6.16 10.38 0.36
N ASP A 194 -5.71 10.30 1.63
CA ASP A 194 -4.60 11.11 2.13
C ASP A 194 -3.27 10.73 1.45
N VAL A 195 -3.06 9.43 1.18
CA VAL A 195 -1.89 8.98 0.39
C VAL A 195 -1.96 9.53 -1.04
N CYS A 196 -3.13 9.54 -1.66
CA CYS A 196 -3.33 10.14 -2.98
C CYS A 196 -3.07 11.65 -2.96
N GLN A 197 -3.55 12.37 -1.94
CA GLN A 197 -3.25 13.80 -1.74
C GLN A 197 -1.74 14.03 -1.58
N ALA A 198 -1.05 13.20 -0.80
CA ALA A 198 0.40 13.28 -0.64
C ALA A 198 1.14 13.10 -1.96
N ILE A 199 0.74 12.14 -2.80
CA ILE A 199 1.31 11.94 -4.13
C ILE A 199 1.08 13.17 -5.02
N MET A 200 -0.13 13.71 -5.03
CA MET A 200 -0.48 14.88 -5.84
C MET A 200 0.28 16.14 -5.37
N ALA A 201 0.41 16.35 -4.07
CA ALA A 201 1.21 17.44 -3.52
C ALA A 201 2.70 17.25 -3.84
N ALA A 202 3.22 16.03 -3.76
CA ALA A 202 4.60 15.69 -4.12
C ALA A 202 4.90 15.97 -5.61
N LEU A 203 3.93 15.77 -6.51
CA LEU A 203 4.10 16.15 -7.93
C LEU A 203 4.28 17.66 -8.13
N GLN A 204 3.69 18.47 -7.26
CA GLN A 204 3.76 19.94 -7.33
C GLN A 204 4.89 20.55 -6.48
N LEU A 205 5.49 19.76 -5.56
CA LEU A 205 6.55 20.27 -4.69
C LEU A 205 7.76 20.71 -5.54
N PRO A 206 8.23 21.97 -5.40
CA PRO A 206 9.44 22.39 -6.08
C PRO A 206 10.65 21.59 -5.62
N LEU A 207 11.42 21.05 -6.56
CA LEU A 207 12.68 20.35 -6.33
C LEU A 207 13.73 20.83 -7.30
N SER A 208 14.97 20.89 -6.83
CA SER A 208 16.14 21.10 -7.67
C SER A 208 16.58 19.81 -8.39
N ALA A 209 17.32 19.92 -9.48
CA ALA A 209 17.94 18.75 -10.09
C ALA A 209 18.89 18.08 -9.09
N GLY A 210 18.85 16.75 -9.00
CA GLY A 210 19.63 16.00 -8.04
C GLY A 210 19.09 16.05 -6.59
N GLU A 211 17.82 16.44 -6.39
CA GLU A 211 17.20 16.49 -5.07
C GLU A 211 16.32 15.28 -4.79
N LEU A 212 16.56 14.66 -3.63
CA LEU A 212 15.80 13.55 -3.07
C LEU A 212 15.19 13.96 -1.74
N THR A 213 13.89 13.84 -1.62
CA THR A 213 13.18 14.05 -0.35
C THR A 213 12.32 12.84 -0.02
N ALA A 214 12.23 12.49 1.26
CA ALA A 214 11.33 11.43 1.73
C ALA A 214 10.29 11.98 2.70
N PHE A 215 9.11 11.34 2.77
CA PHE A 215 8.05 11.67 3.73
C PHE A 215 7.41 10.41 4.29
N ASN A 216 7.29 10.35 5.60
CA ASN A 216 6.46 9.37 6.28
C ASN A 216 4.99 9.77 6.18
N LEU A 217 4.10 8.80 5.96
CA LEU A 217 2.67 9.05 5.89
C LEU A 217 1.94 8.16 6.91
N ALA A 218 1.43 8.79 7.97
CA ALA A 218 0.56 8.16 8.97
C ALA A 218 -0.37 9.23 9.55
N ALA A 219 -1.64 8.89 9.77
CA ALA A 219 -2.55 9.82 10.43
C ALA A 219 -2.10 10.06 11.88
N PRO A 220 -2.04 11.32 12.36
CA PRO A 220 -1.58 11.64 13.73
C PRO A 220 -2.41 10.97 14.83
N ASP A 221 -3.70 10.74 14.57
CA ASP A 221 -4.66 10.08 15.46
C ASP A 221 -4.78 8.58 15.21
N SER A 222 -3.83 7.98 14.49
CA SER A 222 -3.79 6.54 14.23
C SER A 222 -3.75 5.77 15.56
N PRO A 223 -4.68 4.82 15.80
CA PRO A 223 -4.79 4.10 17.06
C PRO A 223 -3.71 3.01 17.19
N ARG A 224 -3.66 2.34 18.33
CA ARG A 224 -2.98 1.05 18.47
C ARG A 224 -3.77 -0.05 17.77
N TRP A 225 -3.13 -1.19 17.48
CA TRP A 225 -3.80 -2.28 16.79
C TRP A 225 -4.99 -2.85 17.56
N ASN A 226 -4.88 -2.99 18.89
CA ASN A 226 -6.01 -3.46 19.70
C ASN A 226 -7.21 -2.51 19.60
N ASP A 227 -6.98 -1.21 19.69
CA ASP A 227 -8.06 -0.22 19.56
C ASP A 227 -8.71 -0.33 18.19
N TYR A 228 -7.91 -0.40 17.12
CA TYR A 228 -8.41 -0.59 15.77
C TYR A 228 -9.25 -1.87 15.61
N PHE A 229 -8.81 -3.00 16.17
CA PHE A 229 -9.53 -4.26 16.08
C PHE A 229 -10.86 -4.22 16.86
N VAL A 230 -10.85 -3.63 18.05
CA VAL A 230 -12.05 -3.47 18.87
C VAL A 230 -13.05 -2.53 18.19
N ASP A 231 -12.61 -1.37 17.71
CA ASP A 231 -13.45 -0.39 17.04
C ASP A 231 -14.10 -0.98 15.78
N LEU A 232 -13.31 -1.66 14.94
CA LEU A 232 -13.83 -2.29 13.74
C LEU A 232 -14.78 -3.45 14.06
N ALA A 233 -14.49 -4.25 15.10
CA ALA A 233 -15.38 -5.34 15.54
C ALA A 233 -16.73 -4.79 16.02
N ILE A 234 -16.73 -3.75 16.83
CA ILE A 234 -17.95 -3.10 17.33
C ILE A 234 -18.75 -2.54 16.14
N ALA A 235 -18.09 -1.81 15.25
CA ALA A 235 -18.72 -1.20 14.08
C ALA A 235 -19.33 -2.22 13.10
N LEU A 236 -18.77 -3.44 13.06
CA LEU A 236 -19.27 -4.57 12.24
C LEU A 236 -20.30 -5.45 12.97
N GLY A 237 -20.64 -5.15 14.23
CA GLY A 237 -21.49 -6.01 15.05
C GLY A 237 -20.87 -7.36 15.43
N ALA A 238 -19.54 -7.50 15.29
CA ALA A 238 -18.78 -8.70 15.66
C ALA A 238 -18.49 -8.74 17.18
N THR A 239 -19.53 -8.70 17.97
CA THR A 239 -19.51 -8.64 19.44
C THR A 239 -20.09 -9.91 20.06
N PRO A 240 -19.64 -10.32 21.27
CA PRO A 240 -18.57 -9.71 22.07
C PRO A 240 -17.18 -9.88 21.45
N VAL A 241 -16.32 -8.86 21.60
CA VAL A 241 -14.94 -8.92 21.12
C VAL A 241 -14.16 -9.91 21.98
N LYS A 242 -13.58 -10.91 21.33
CA LYS A 242 -12.85 -11.97 22.03
C LYS A 242 -11.43 -11.54 22.36
N ARG A 243 -10.94 -11.97 23.53
CA ARG A 243 -9.52 -11.96 23.85
C ARG A 243 -8.84 -13.14 23.15
N ILE A 244 -7.87 -12.87 22.29
CA ILE A 244 -7.12 -13.90 21.56
C ILE A 244 -5.75 -14.05 22.21
N GLY A 245 -5.50 -15.21 22.81
CA GLY A 245 -4.22 -15.50 23.43
C GLY A 245 -3.10 -15.69 22.40
N SER A 246 -1.87 -15.41 22.81
CA SER A 246 -0.69 -15.55 21.96
C SER A 246 -0.49 -16.97 21.43
N SER A 247 -0.82 -17.99 22.23
CA SER A 247 -0.77 -19.40 21.80
C SER A 247 -1.79 -19.72 20.71
N GLN A 248 -3.02 -19.22 20.82
CA GLN A 248 -4.06 -19.38 19.82
C GLN A 248 -3.66 -18.69 18.51
N LEU A 249 -3.15 -17.47 18.59
CA LEU A 249 -2.70 -16.70 17.44
C LEU A 249 -1.53 -17.39 16.71
N ARG A 250 -0.57 -17.93 17.49
CA ARG A 250 0.54 -18.73 16.94
C ARG A 250 0.04 -20.01 16.26
N LEU A 251 -0.88 -20.75 16.89
CA LEU A 251 -1.47 -21.96 16.32
C LEU A 251 -2.15 -21.65 14.97
N ASP A 252 -2.97 -20.61 14.93
CA ASP A 252 -3.66 -20.18 13.70
C ASP A 252 -2.63 -19.81 12.59
N SER A 253 -1.62 -19.01 12.94
CA SER A 253 -0.66 -18.49 11.97
C SER A 253 0.35 -19.53 11.48
N PHE A 254 0.94 -20.33 12.39
CA PHE A 254 2.07 -21.21 12.05
C PHE A 254 1.62 -22.66 11.72
N ILE A 255 0.50 -23.13 12.28
CA ILE A 255 0.03 -24.50 12.08
C ILE A 255 -1.14 -24.54 11.08
N ALA A 256 -2.20 -23.74 11.30
CA ALA A 256 -3.35 -23.73 10.40
C ALA A 256 -3.09 -22.91 9.12
N GLY A 257 -2.27 -21.87 9.18
CA GLY A 257 -1.99 -20.98 8.06
C GLY A 257 -1.37 -21.66 6.83
N PRO A 258 -0.27 -22.43 6.94
CA PRO A 258 0.36 -23.08 5.80
C PRO A 258 -0.55 -24.02 5.01
N PRO A 259 -1.30 -24.97 5.61
CA PRO A 259 -2.22 -25.84 4.87
C PRO A 259 -3.41 -25.06 4.26
N LEU A 260 -3.93 -24.03 4.94
CA LEU A 260 -4.96 -23.17 4.37
C LEU A 260 -4.46 -22.45 3.11
N LYS A 261 -3.24 -21.91 3.15
CA LYS A 261 -2.61 -21.24 2.00
C LYS A 261 -2.36 -22.22 0.85
N ALA A 262 -1.93 -23.45 1.14
CA ALA A 262 -1.76 -24.50 0.15
C ALA A 262 -3.10 -24.88 -0.49
N ALA A 263 -4.15 -25.08 0.33
CA ALA A 263 -5.49 -25.38 -0.14
C ALA A 263 -6.07 -24.25 -1.01
N GLN A 264 -5.91 -22.99 -0.62
CA GLN A 264 -6.34 -21.85 -1.43
C GLN A 264 -5.64 -21.82 -2.81
N ARG A 265 -4.32 -22.12 -2.85
CA ARG A 265 -3.57 -22.20 -4.12
C ARG A 265 -4.06 -23.35 -5.00
N ALA A 266 -4.27 -24.54 -4.42
CA ALA A 266 -4.76 -25.70 -5.15
C ALA A 266 -6.18 -25.44 -5.71
N MET A 267 -7.06 -24.84 -4.92
CA MET A 267 -8.43 -24.50 -5.35
C MET A 267 -8.43 -23.49 -6.50
N LYS A 268 -7.56 -22.47 -6.42
CA LYS A 268 -7.37 -21.51 -7.51
C LYS A 268 -6.92 -22.19 -8.81
N TYR A 269 -6.03 -23.19 -8.70
CA TYR A 269 -5.53 -23.95 -9.85
C TYR A 269 -6.64 -24.78 -10.51
N ILE A 270 -7.59 -25.31 -9.72
CA ILE A 270 -8.72 -26.15 -10.20
C ILE A 270 -9.91 -25.27 -10.65
N GLY A 271 -9.82 -23.94 -10.56
CA GLY A 271 -10.90 -23.02 -10.94
C GLY A 271 -12.12 -23.06 -10.01
N ARG A 272 -11.99 -23.64 -8.81
CA ARG A 272 -13.05 -23.67 -7.78
C ARG A 272 -12.79 -22.62 -6.71
N SER A 273 -13.79 -21.81 -6.40
CA SER A 273 -13.76 -20.88 -5.25
C SER A 273 -14.49 -21.54 -4.08
N LEU A 274 -13.77 -22.16 -3.15
CA LEU A 274 -14.32 -22.42 -1.82
C LEU A 274 -13.95 -21.24 -0.92
N ALA A 275 -14.90 -20.78 -0.12
CA ALA A 275 -14.67 -19.76 0.90
C ALA A 275 -13.84 -20.35 2.06
N LEU A 276 -12.54 -20.59 1.79
CA LEU A 276 -11.61 -21.01 2.84
C LEU A 276 -11.25 -19.80 3.72
N PRO A 277 -11.09 -20.00 5.04
CA PRO A 277 -10.66 -18.92 5.92
C PRO A 277 -9.32 -18.34 5.49
N ASP A 278 -9.19 -17.02 5.56
CA ASP A 278 -7.90 -16.35 5.29
C ASP A 278 -6.88 -16.72 6.38
N PRO A 279 -5.68 -17.20 6.03
CA PRO A 279 -4.63 -17.44 7.01
C PRO A 279 -4.12 -16.12 7.58
N ILE A 280 -3.79 -16.08 8.88
CA ILE A 280 -3.11 -14.96 9.51
C ILE A 280 -1.60 -15.12 9.25
N PRO A 281 -0.95 -14.22 8.47
CA PRO A 281 0.47 -14.33 8.20
C PRO A 281 1.32 -14.06 9.46
N PRO A 282 2.40 -14.82 9.72
CA PRO A 282 3.28 -14.59 10.88
C PRO A 282 3.89 -13.18 10.94
N GLY A 283 4.11 -12.55 9.77
CA GLY A 283 4.62 -11.19 9.69
C GLY A 283 3.68 -10.15 10.30
N LEU A 284 2.35 -10.36 10.24
CA LEU A 284 1.38 -9.46 10.84
C LEU A 284 1.42 -9.52 12.37
N ILE A 285 1.66 -10.69 12.97
CA ILE A 285 1.78 -10.83 14.42
C ILE A 285 2.93 -9.98 14.94
N ARG A 286 4.07 -9.95 14.23
CA ARG A 286 5.20 -9.10 14.57
C ARG A 286 4.86 -7.62 14.42
N LEU A 287 4.20 -7.25 13.33
CA LEU A 287 3.78 -5.88 13.07
C LEU A 287 2.82 -5.37 14.14
N TRP A 288 1.85 -6.19 14.57
CA TRP A 288 0.87 -5.80 15.59
C TRP A 288 1.48 -5.57 16.97
N ALA A 289 2.59 -6.23 17.28
CA ALA A 289 3.33 -6.05 18.52
C ALA A 289 4.42 -4.96 18.44
N GLN A 290 4.73 -4.45 17.25
CA GLN A 290 5.84 -3.51 17.06
C GLN A 290 5.46 -2.09 17.48
N HIS A 291 6.24 -1.50 18.39
CA HIS A 291 6.03 -0.14 18.91
C HIS A 291 6.69 0.93 18.01
N ILE A 292 6.58 0.81 16.71
CA ILE A 292 7.03 1.82 15.75
C ILE A 292 5.95 2.89 15.57
N LYS A 293 6.29 4.17 15.72
CA LYS A 293 5.42 5.31 15.46
C LYS A 293 6.09 6.22 14.44
N LEU A 294 5.44 6.42 13.30
CA LEU A 294 5.95 7.32 12.25
C LEU A 294 5.71 8.78 12.64
N ASP A 295 6.75 9.61 12.50
CA ASP A 295 6.59 11.06 12.48
C ASP A 295 6.17 11.49 11.06
N ALA A 296 4.93 11.92 10.92
CA ALA A 296 4.38 12.44 9.67
C ALA A 296 4.24 13.98 9.67
N ALA A 297 4.78 14.66 10.68
CA ALA A 297 4.74 16.12 10.75
C ALA A 297 5.45 16.81 9.56
N PRO A 298 6.56 16.29 9.00
CA PRO A 298 7.14 16.85 7.78
C PRO A 298 6.18 16.78 6.58
N ALA A 299 5.42 15.70 6.41
CA ALA A 299 4.42 15.59 5.34
C ALA A 299 3.30 16.64 5.51
N SER A 300 2.79 16.83 6.73
CA SER A 300 1.78 17.85 7.00
C SER A 300 2.28 19.26 6.63
N ARG A 301 3.52 19.59 7.03
CA ARG A 301 4.08 20.94 6.80
C ARG A 301 4.46 21.19 5.36
N ASN A 302 5.13 20.25 4.71
CA ASN A 302 5.75 20.46 3.40
C ASN A 302 4.83 20.09 2.24
N LEU A 303 3.93 19.10 2.44
CA LEU A 303 2.95 18.68 1.44
C LEU A 303 1.55 19.26 1.71
N GLY A 304 1.35 19.98 2.83
CA GLY A 304 0.06 20.56 3.19
C GLY A 304 -1.06 19.55 3.45
N ILE A 305 -0.71 18.32 3.87
CA ILE A 305 -1.68 17.25 4.06
C ILE A 305 -2.60 17.55 5.23
N GLN A 306 -3.90 17.52 4.95
CA GLN A 306 -4.94 17.52 5.96
C GLN A 306 -5.42 16.09 6.15
N TRP A 307 -4.96 15.46 7.22
CA TRP A 307 -5.26 14.06 7.48
C TRP A 307 -6.75 13.85 7.75
N THR A 308 -7.31 12.86 7.10
CA THR A 308 -8.68 12.42 7.37
C THR A 308 -8.75 11.83 8.78
N PRO A 309 -9.62 12.34 9.69
CA PRO A 309 -9.73 11.79 11.03
C PRO A 309 -10.01 10.30 11.03
N TYR A 310 -9.40 9.57 11.97
CA TYR A 310 -9.53 8.11 12.07
C TYR A 310 -10.99 7.65 12.09
N GLY A 311 -11.86 8.30 12.89
CA GLY A 311 -13.29 7.95 12.98
C GLY A 311 -14.03 8.09 11.64
N VAL A 312 -13.71 9.11 10.84
CA VAL A 312 -14.29 9.32 9.49
C VAL A 312 -13.83 8.21 8.54
N SER A 313 -12.54 7.87 8.56
CA SER A 313 -11.97 6.79 7.77
C SER A 313 -12.58 5.44 8.16
N MET A 314 -12.76 5.18 9.46
CA MET A 314 -13.38 3.96 9.98
C MET A 314 -14.82 3.83 9.49
N GLN A 315 -15.63 4.89 9.58
CA GLN A 315 -17.01 4.87 9.11
C GLN A 315 -17.10 4.56 7.61
N SER A 316 -16.20 5.12 6.82
CA SER A 316 -16.12 4.85 5.37
C SER A 316 -15.77 3.38 5.09
N CYS A 317 -14.87 2.79 5.89
CA CYS A 317 -14.53 1.37 5.81
C CYS A 317 -15.72 0.46 6.12
N VAL A 318 -16.49 0.79 7.16
CA VAL A 318 -17.67 0.03 7.56
C VAL A 318 -18.76 0.10 6.50
N ASN A 319 -19.01 1.28 5.94
CA ASN A 319 -19.97 1.47 4.85
C ASN A 319 -19.60 0.63 3.62
N TRP A 320 -18.30 0.59 3.29
CA TRP A 320 -17.81 -0.24 2.19
C TRP A 320 -17.99 -1.74 2.45
N LEU A 321 -17.68 -2.22 3.66
CA LEU A 321 -17.88 -3.63 4.05
C LEU A 321 -19.36 -4.02 4.07
N SER A 322 -20.25 -3.12 4.48
CA SER A 322 -21.70 -3.35 4.51
C SER A 322 -22.28 -3.35 3.09
N GLY A 323 -21.81 -2.51 2.20
CA GLY A 323 -22.20 -2.51 0.79
C GLY A 323 -21.77 -3.77 0.04
N LYS A 324 -20.60 -4.33 0.37
CA LYS A 324 -20.17 -5.62 -0.19
C LYS A 324 -21.00 -6.81 0.29
N ASP A 325 -21.40 -6.83 1.55
CA ASP A 325 -22.26 -7.89 2.08
C ASP A 325 -23.66 -7.90 1.42
N ALA A 326 -24.12 -6.75 0.92
CA ALA A 326 -25.40 -6.62 0.21
C ALA A 326 -25.33 -7.04 -1.27
N THR A 327 -24.12 -7.04 -1.89
CA THR A 327 -23.93 -7.33 -3.33
C THR A 327 -23.20 -8.64 -3.62
N ASP A 328 -22.49 -9.20 -2.68
CA ASP A 328 -21.50 -10.25 -2.91
C ASP A 328 -21.95 -11.69 -2.62
N THR A 329 -23.20 -12.05 -2.91
CA THR A 329 -23.48 -13.46 -3.22
C THR A 329 -23.04 -13.85 -4.64
N HIS A 330 -22.61 -12.92 -5.49
CA HIS A 330 -22.34 -13.21 -6.92
C HIS A 330 -20.97 -12.84 -7.49
N ASN A 331 -20.06 -12.13 -6.78
CA ASN A 331 -18.84 -11.63 -7.45
C ASN A 331 -17.51 -11.71 -6.68
N LEU A 332 -17.35 -12.62 -5.71
CA LEU A 332 -16.10 -12.83 -4.95
C LEU A 332 -14.92 -13.41 -5.76
N SER A 333 -15.07 -13.61 -7.06
CA SER A 333 -14.04 -14.30 -7.87
C SER A 333 -13.04 -13.42 -8.61
N LYS A 334 -13.13 -12.09 -8.57
CA LYS A 334 -12.31 -11.24 -9.48
C LYS A 334 -11.35 -10.24 -8.85
N VAL A 335 -11.32 -10.02 -7.55
CA VAL A 335 -10.31 -9.14 -6.92
C VAL A 335 -9.37 -9.96 -6.06
N ILE A 336 -8.50 -10.71 -6.71
CA ILE A 336 -7.39 -11.37 -6.02
C ILE A 336 -6.21 -10.44 -6.11
N CYS A 337 -5.98 -9.72 -5.02
CA CYS A 337 -4.67 -9.19 -4.72
C CYS A 337 -3.75 -10.40 -4.49
N THR A 338 -2.91 -10.70 -5.46
CA THR A 338 -1.88 -11.71 -5.38
C THR A 338 -0.85 -11.28 -4.35
N ARG A 339 -0.77 -12.06 -3.25
CA ARG A 339 0.32 -12.25 -2.28
C ARG A 339 0.48 -11.24 -1.16
#